data_d1edfbcad0065473aa0902a993af9bf9
#
_entry.id   d1edfbcad0065473aa0902a993af9bf9
#
_cell.length_a   1.000
_cell.length_b   1.000
_cell.length_c   1.000
_cell.angle_alpha   90.00
_cell.angle_beta   90.00
_cell.angle_gamma   90.00
#
_symmetry.space_group_name_H-M   'P 1'
#
loop_
_entity.id
_entity.type
_entity.pdbx_description
1 polymer ?
#
loop_
_entity_poly.entity_id
_entity_poly.type
_entity_poly.pdbx_seq_one_letter_code
_entity_poly.pdbx_strand_id
1 'polypeptide(L)'
;MVLAAAPAAAVVTATTVSVQGTAATTCQVTLNAKVTPTPVGGTVQFRDGTVAIGAAAAVKADGTASVNHTFSTTGAHVISAKFNGAAGFDASTSANLTVNVGMGLNLGSICLPIG
;
A
#
# COMPACT_ATOMS: atom_id res chain seq x y z
N MET A 1 20.08 33.26 28.80
CA MET A 1 19.94 31.80 28.59
C MET A 1 18.84 31.56 27.60
N VAL A 2 19.17 30.90 26.51
CA VAL A 2 18.15 30.55 25.50
C VAL A 2 17.71 29.11 25.78
N LEU A 3 16.43 28.94 26.11
CA LEU A 3 15.83 27.62 26.20
C LEU A 3 15.43 27.20 24.79
N ALA A 4 16.18 26.26 24.24
CA ALA A 4 15.71 25.62 23.02
C ALA A 4 14.45 24.80 23.36
N ALA A 5 13.33 25.10 22.69
CA ALA A 5 12.16 24.25 22.80
C ALA A 5 12.51 22.86 22.26
N ALA A 6 12.17 21.81 22.99
CA ALA A 6 12.28 20.48 22.48
C ALA A 6 11.39 20.37 21.22
N PRO A 7 11.87 19.72 20.12
CA PRO A 7 11.00 19.52 18.97
C PRO A 7 9.78 18.73 19.41
N ALA A 8 8.62 19.08 18.88
CA ALA A 8 7.42 18.31 19.12
C ALA A 8 7.65 16.88 18.62
N ALA A 9 7.28 15.89 19.43
CA ALA A 9 7.38 14.50 19.03
C ALA A 9 6.46 14.28 17.82
N ALA A 10 6.95 13.53 16.84
CA ALA A 10 6.15 13.14 15.70
C ALA A 10 5.03 12.19 16.15
N VAL A 11 3.89 12.26 15.49
CA VAL A 11 2.76 11.38 15.78
C VAL A 11 3.09 10.00 15.25
N VAL A 12 2.97 8.99 16.10
CA VAL A 12 3.12 7.58 15.70
C VAL A 12 1.94 7.21 14.80
N THR A 13 2.24 6.60 13.67
CA THR A 13 1.21 6.16 12.72
C THR A 13 1.16 4.64 12.64
N ALA A 14 0.04 4.14 12.15
CA ALA A 14 -0.12 2.74 11.78
C ALA A 14 -0.62 2.68 10.33
N THR A 15 -0.05 1.78 9.54
CA THR A 15 -0.44 1.58 8.14
C THR A 15 -1.04 0.19 7.98
N THR A 16 -2.16 0.11 7.29
CA THR A 16 -2.77 -1.16 6.89
C THR A 16 -2.81 -1.26 5.37
N VAL A 17 -2.85 -2.48 4.85
CA VAL A 17 -2.92 -2.73 3.41
C VAL A 17 -4.04 -3.71 3.11
N SER A 18 -4.71 -3.50 1.98
CA SER A 18 -5.76 -4.38 1.49
C SER A 18 -5.73 -4.44 -0.03
N VAL A 19 -6.37 -5.47 -0.58
CA VAL A 19 -6.44 -5.70 -2.03
C VAL A 19 -7.91 -5.78 -2.44
N GLN A 20 -8.26 -5.04 -3.49
CA GLN A 20 -9.59 -5.11 -4.11
C GLN A 20 -9.46 -5.68 -5.51
N GLY A 21 -10.37 -6.58 -5.87
CA GLY A 21 -10.43 -7.20 -7.17
C GLY A 21 -10.07 -8.68 -7.12
N THR A 22 -10.05 -9.30 -8.28
CA THR A 22 -9.74 -10.73 -8.43
C THR A 22 -8.23 -10.93 -8.45
N ALA A 23 -7.70 -11.64 -7.45
CA ALA A 23 -6.27 -11.96 -7.37
C ALA A 23 -5.93 -13.10 -8.33
N ALA A 24 -5.74 -12.77 -9.57
CA ALA A 24 -5.38 -13.71 -10.63
C ALA A 24 -4.47 -13.01 -11.63
N THR A 25 -3.61 -13.79 -12.30
CA THR A 25 -2.73 -13.23 -13.32
C THR A 25 -3.57 -12.57 -14.43
N THR A 26 -3.03 -11.54 -15.06
CA THR A 26 -3.69 -10.73 -16.09
C THR A 26 -4.88 -9.89 -15.61
N CYS A 27 -5.35 -10.11 -14.38
CA CYS A 27 -6.46 -9.35 -13.79
C CYS A 27 -5.91 -8.20 -12.95
N GLN A 28 -6.26 -6.96 -13.30
CA GLN A 28 -5.83 -5.79 -12.51
C GLN A 28 -6.55 -5.76 -11.17
N VAL A 29 -5.78 -5.54 -10.11
CA VAL A 29 -6.30 -5.30 -8.76
C VAL A 29 -5.94 -3.89 -8.32
N THR A 30 -6.61 -3.41 -7.30
CA THR A 30 -6.26 -2.16 -6.62
C THR A 30 -5.71 -2.49 -5.24
N LEU A 31 -4.48 -2.04 -4.97
CA LEU A 31 -3.87 -2.12 -3.66
C LEU A 31 -4.20 -0.84 -2.91
N ASN A 32 -4.75 -0.97 -1.72
CA ASN A 32 -5.13 0.17 -0.88
C ASN A 32 -4.34 0.14 0.42
N ALA A 33 -3.94 1.31 0.88
CA ALA A 33 -3.35 1.50 2.19
C ALA A 33 -4.15 2.55 2.96
N LYS A 34 -4.19 2.39 4.27
CA LYS A 34 -4.78 3.37 5.19
C LYS A 34 -3.75 3.71 6.26
N VAL A 35 -3.49 4.98 6.44
CA VAL A 35 -2.59 5.49 7.48
C VAL A 35 -3.44 6.15 8.57
N THR A 36 -3.23 5.73 9.81
CA THR A 36 -3.98 6.22 10.97
C THR A 36 -3.00 6.69 12.06
N PRO A 37 -3.18 7.84 12.69
CA PRO A 37 -4.13 8.89 12.32
C PRO A 37 -3.81 9.48 10.95
N THR A 38 -4.79 10.16 10.35
CA THR A 38 -4.65 10.70 8.99
C THR A 38 -3.54 11.75 8.93
N PRO A 39 -2.47 11.51 8.17
CA PRO A 39 -1.40 12.49 8.01
C PRO A 39 -1.81 13.59 7.03
N VAL A 40 -1.08 14.69 7.08
CA VAL A 40 -1.19 15.74 6.07
C VAL A 40 -0.05 15.54 5.07
N GLY A 41 -0.37 14.96 3.92
CA GLY A 41 0.61 14.66 2.89
C GLY A 41 1.34 13.34 3.11
N GLY A 42 2.50 13.20 2.48
CA GLY A 42 3.28 11.97 2.51
C GLY A 42 2.91 10.99 1.40
N THR A 43 3.66 9.90 1.33
CA THR A 43 3.49 8.88 0.30
C THR A 43 3.53 7.49 0.92
N VAL A 44 2.92 6.54 0.22
CA VAL A 44 2.96 5.12 0.56
C VAL A 44 3.60 4.36 -0.58
N GLN A 45 4.60 3.54 -0.27
CA GLN A 45 5.21 2.62 -1.22
C GLN A 45 4.68 1.23 -0.97
N PHE A 46 4.06 0.65 -2.01
CA PHE A 46 3.63 -0.76 -1.98
C PHE A 46 4.78 -1.66 -2.43
N ARG A 47 4.85 -2.85 -1.86
CA ARG A 47 5.86 -3.86 -2.20
C ARG A 47 5.23 -5.23 -2.34
N ASP A 48 5.81 -6.03 -3.21
CA ASP A 48 5.57 -7.47 -3.33
C ASP A 48 6.87 -8.16 -2.90
N GLY A 49 6.89 -8.75 -1.71
CA GLY A 49 8.13 -9.20 -1.10
C GLY A 49 9.06 -8.02 -0.87
N THR A 50 10.21 -8.02 -1.53
CA THR A 50 11.19 -6.93 -1.47
C THR A 50 11.12 -5.99 -2.68
N VAL A 51 10.26 -6.28 -3.65
CA VAL A 51 10.17 -5.55 -4.91
C VAL A 51 9.13 -4.44 -4.79
N ALA A 52 9.55 -3.21 -5.10
CA ALA A 52 8.63 -2.07 -5.12
C ALA A 52 7.61 -2.21 -6.26
N ILE A 53 6.35 -1.93 -5.95
CA ILE A 53 5.26 -1.91 -6.93
C ILE A 53 5.03 -0.47 -7.37
N GLY A 54 5.57 -0.11 -8.53
CA GLY A 54 5.42 1.23 -9.08
C GLY A 54 6.03 2.32 -8.22
N ALA A 55 5.67 3.55 -8.50
CA ALA A 55 6.07 4.71 -7.71
C ALA A 55 5.24 4.82 -6.42
N ALA A 56 5.78 5.51 -5.43
CA ALA A 56 5.05 5.79 -4.19
C ALA A 56 3.79 6.62 -4.50
N ALA A 57 2.68 6.22 -3.91
CA ALA A 57 1.38 6.88 -4.10
C ALA A 57 1.17 7.95 -3.04
N ALA A 58 0.63 9.10 -3.45
CA ALA A 58 0.32 10.18 -2.52
C ALA A 58 -0.81 9.78 -1.56
N VAL A 59 -0.66 10.13 -0.29
CA VAL A 59 -1.71 9.94 0.71
C VAL A 59 -2.77 11.03 0.51
N LYS A 60 -4.02 10.62 0.37
CA LYS A 60 -5.16 11.51 0.21
C LYS A 60 -5.59 12.10 1.55
N ALA A 61 -6.49 13.09 1.49
CA ALA A 61 -6.98 13.77 2.69
C ALA A 61 -7.65 12.85 3.71
N ASP A 62 -8.16 11.69 3.27
CA ASP A 62 -8.76 10.68 4.14
C ASP A 62 -7.76 9.66 4.70
N GLY A 63 -6.47 9.82 4.42
CA GLY A 63 -5.42 8.92 4.90
C GLY A 63 -5.21 7.69 4.03
N THR A 64 -5.85 7.61 2.87
CA THR A 64 -5.71 6.47 1.97
C THR A 64 -4.74 6.75 0.84
N ALA A 65 -4.09 5.69 0.36
CA ALA A 65 -3.30 5.71 -0.85
C ALA A 65 -3.55 4.41 -1.62
N SER A 66 -3.54 4.48 -2.94
CA SER A 66 -3.82 3.29 -3.74
C SER A 66 -3.03 3.28 -5.03
N VAL A 67 -2.77 2.08 -5.52
CA VAL A 67 -2.18 1.85 -6.85
C VAL A 67 -2.90 0.69 -7.51
N ASN A 68 -2.94 0.71 -8.82
CA ASN A 68 -3.37 -0.43 -9.61
C ASN A 68 -2.17 -1.34 -9.85
N HIS A 69 -2.42 -2.63 -9.83
CA HIS A 69 -1.37 -3.63 -10.02
C HIS A 69 -1.94 -4.88 -10.69
N THR A 70 -1.12 -5.52 -11.52
CA THR A 70 -1.44 -6.79 -12.15
C THR A 70 -0.35 -7.79 -11.82
N PHE A 71 -0.73 -8.88 -11.15
CA PHE A 71 0.23 -9.94 -10.84
C PHE A 71 0.59 -10.70 -12.11
N SER A 72 1.87 -10.99 -12.28
CA SER A 72 2.37 -11.73 -13.45
C SER A 72 2.63 -13.20 -13.16
N THR A 73 2.65 -13.59 -11.90
CA THR A 73 2.91 -14.98 -11.48
C THR A 73 1.87 -15.45 -10.51
N THR A 74 1.56 -16.76 -10.57
CA THR A 74 0.67 -17.40 -9.61
C THR A 74 1.39 -17.72 -8.30
N GLY A 75 0.63 -18.04 -7.27
CA GLY A 75 1.13 -18.43 -5.97
C GLY A 75 1.00 -17.33 -4.93
N ALA A 76 1.66 -17.50 -3.81
CA ALA A 76 1.60 -16.55 -2.71
C ALA A 76 2.47 -15.32 -2.99
N HIS A 77 1.85 -14.15 -2.91
CA HIS A 77 2.54 -12.86 -2.97
C HIS A 77 2.38 -12.18 -1.61
N VAL A 78 3.48 -11.73 -1.04
CA VAL A 78 3.46 -11.04 0.25
C VAL A 78 3.46 -9.54 0.00
N ILE A 79 2.31 -8.92 0.19
CA ILE A 79 2.11 -7.49 -0.07
C ILE A 79 2.29 -6.71 1.22
N SER A 80 3.00 -5.61 1.13
CA SER A 80 3.14 -4.66 2.24
C SER A 80 3.05 -3.24 1.72
N ALA A 81 2.78 -2.32 2.64
CA ALA A 81 2.71 -0.90 2.34
C ALA A 81 3.52 -0.14 3.39
N LYS A 82 4.37 0.77 2.94
CA LYS A 82 5.16 1.62 3.82
C LYS A 82 4.76 3.07 3.63
N PHE A 83 4.22 3.68 4.69
CA PHE A 83 4.08 5.13 4.75
C PHE A 83 5.44 5.74 5.05
N ASN A 84 5.91 6.60 4.17
CA ASN A 84 7.26 7.18 4.23
C ASN A 84 7.38 8.34 5.22
N GLY A 85 6.31 8.63 5.96
CA GLY A 85 6.28 9.74 6.88
C GLY A 85 5.87 11.05 6.21
N ALA A 86 5.52 12.01 7.03
CA ALA A 86 5.20 13.38 6.62
C ALA A 86 5.61 14.33 7.75
N ALA A 87 5.51 15.64 7.52
CA ALA A 87 5.83 16.62 8.57
C ALA A 87 4.95 16.39 9.80
N GLY A 88 5.56 16.07 10.94
CA GLY A 88 4.86 15.77 12.19
C GLY A 88 4.27 14.37 12.32
N PHE A 89 4.52 13.48 11.34
CA PHE A 89 4.02 12.11 11.36
C PHE A 89 5.15 11.12 11.07
N ASP A 90 5.29 10.10 11.91
CA ASP A 90 6.29 9.06 11.73
C ASP A 90 5.95 8.16 10.55
N ALA A 91 6.98 7.59 9.95
CA ALA A 91 6.81 6.50 8.99
C ALA A 91 6.27 5.25 9.68
N SER A 92 5.55 4.41 8.95
CA SER A 92 5.08 3.12 9.44
C SER A 92 4.93 2.13 8.29
N THR A 93 5.08 0.85 8.63
CA THR A 93 4.94 -0.24 7.66
C THR A 93 3.79 -1.14 8.09
N SER A 94 2.96 -1.54 7.13
CA SER A 94 1.85 -2.46 7.39
C SER A 94 2.35 -3.84 7.79
N ALA A 95 1.48 -4.62 8.44
CA ALA A 95 1.66 -6.06 8.49
C ALA A 95 1.65 -6.63 7.07
N ASN A 96 2.31 -7.76 6.87
CA ASN A 96 2.30 -8.44 5.58
C ASN A 96 0.91 -9.00 5.29
N LEU A 97 0.47 -8.84 4.06
CA LEU A 97 -0.77 -9.43 3.55
C LEU A 97 -0.39 -10.47 2.49
N THR A 98 -0.65 -11.73 2.76
CA THR A 98 -0.42 -12.78 1.78
C THR A 98 -1.60 -12.85 0.83
N VAL A 99 -1.35 -12.62 -0.45
CA VAL A 99 -2.34 -12.71 -1.52
C VAL A 99 -2.03 -13.94 -2.35
N ASN A 100 -2.96 -14.88 -2.39
CA ASN A 100 -2.82 -16.08 -3.23
C ASN A 100 -3.34 -15.76 -4.62
N VAL A 101 -2.44 -15.74 -5.58
CA VAL A 101 -2.74 -15.36 -6.96
C VAL A 101 -2.95 -16.63 -7.80
N GLY A 102 -4.14 -16.75 -8.38
CA GLY A 102 -4.46 -17.84 -9.30
C GLY A 102 -4.22 -17.44 -10.76
N MET A 103 -4.53 -18.34 -11.68
CA MET A 103 -4.52 -18.01 -13.10
C MET A 103 -5.76 -17.19 -13.44
N GLY A 104 -5.60 -16.21 -14.31
CA GLY A 104 -6.68 -15.36 -14.76
C GLY A 104 -6.79 -15.33 -16.27
N LEU A 105 -8.00 -15.08 -16.74
CA LEU A 105 -8.33 -14.86 -18.14
C LEU A 105 -8.94 -13.47 -18.27
N ASN A 106 -8.22 -12.58 -18.95
CA ASN A 106 -8.70 -11.22 -19.19
C ASN A 106 -9.47 -11.18 -20.49
N LEU A 107 -10.77 -10.91 -20.41
CA LEU A 107 -11.68 -10.83 -21.55
C LEU A 107 -12.00 -9.37 -21.93
N GLY A 108 -11.19 -8.42 -21.48
CA GLY A 108 -11.39 -6.99 -21.70
C GLY A 108 -12.28 -6.38 -20.61
N SER A 109 -13.59 -6.48 -20.73
CA SER A 109 -14.51 -5.88 -19.77
C SER A 109 -14.63 -6.68 -18.47
N ILE A 110 -14.27 -7.96 -18.47
CA ILE A 110 -14.25 -8.81 -17.28
C ILE A 110 -12.96 -9.62 -17.23
N CYS A 111 -12.57 -9.99 -16.03
CA CYS A 111 -11.42 -10.83 -15.78
C CYS A 111 -11.83 -11.99 -14.89
N LEU A 112 -11.61 -13.22 -15.34
CA LEU A 112 -12.07 -14.42 -14.67
C LEU A 112 -10.91 -15.22 -14.10
N PRO A 113 -11.02 -15.72 -12.87
CA PRO A 113 -10.07 -16.71 -12.37
C PRO A 113 -10.31 -18.03 -13.10
N ILE A 114 -9.23 -18.68 -13.54
CA ILE A 114 -9.29 -19.99 -14.19
C ILE A 114 -8.31 -20.94 -13.49
N GLY A 115 -8.82 -21.96 -12.87
CA GLY A 115 -7.98 -22.94 -12.20
C GLY A 115 -8.08 -22.98 -10.68
#